data_874a5c7ad0d5196a15a20927c6d8bd94
#
_entry.id   874a5c7ad0d5196a15a20927c6d8bd94
#
_cell.length_a   1.000
_cell.length_b   1.000
_cell.length_c   1.000
_cell.angle_alpha   90.00
_cell.angle_beta   90.00
_cell.angle_gamma   90.00
#
_symmetry.space_group_name_H-M   'P 1'
#
loop_
_entity.id
_entity.type
_entity.pdbx_description
1 polymer ?
#
loop_
_entity_poly.entity_id
_entity_poly.type
_entity_poly.pdbx_seq_one_letter_code
_entity_poly.pdbx_strand_id
1 'polypeptide(L)'
;ERMAEILSEITGNDKERILQEVAGITPGGSDNYTFQIGGDGMQQDGNGGFTISSDDKQQSSPEKMTFAVRDDMDYARFKELMGQADDLLGGGSNYAVDSLIGYGTVPLTYEEAKEQYDLAVNSDRVTGGYARLFSDYAGVMVLSILPVFLAVILSMKDRRANMEALIYTKKMSAAKLIFIRYLALVIAVMVPVIILSYVSNMMVWSSYSGMQLDYLAPLKYDFGWLMPSVMISTAIGMFLTELTGTPIAVAVQGLWWMFDVNLGIKTVHSGYSLFRLAPRHNAGADSLFRTQDYLDHFQNLVQNRLLIAGISLVLILLTILIYEAKRKGKFGGNAFFQKAVSGIRNRKNQSQA
;
A
#
# COMPACT_ATOMS: atom_id res chain seq x y z
N GLU A 1 36.10 7.38 -15.84
CA GLU A 1 36.82 6.45 -16.72
C GLU A 1 36.25 5.04 -16.63
N ARG A 2 36.17 4.42 -15.45
CA ARG A 2 35.56 3.06 -15.28
C ARG A 2 34.13 2.96 -15.76
N MET A 3 33.29 3.96 -15.47
CA MET A 3 31.90 4.00 -15.97
C MET A 3 31.85 4.05 -17.49
N ALA A 4 32.77 4.78 -18.13
CA ALA A 4 32.86 4.82 -19.60
C ALA A 4 33.29 3.48 -20.20
N GLU A 5 34.11 2.71 -19.50
CA GLU A 5 34.47 1.34 -19.89
C GLU A 5 33.26 0.42 -19.86
N ILE A 6 32.47 0.46 -18.78
CA ILE A 6 31.23 -0.31 -18.65
C ILE A 6 30.25 0.05 -19.78
N LEU A 7 30.03 1.34 -20.01
CA LEU A 7 29.13 1.80 -21.07
C LEU A 7 29.64 1.42 -22.46
N SER A 8 30.97 1.48 -22.70
CA SER A 8 31.59 1.04 -23.96
C SER A 8 31.36 -0.46 -24.22
N GLU A 9 31.50 -1.29 -23.19
CA GLU A 9 31.22 -2.73 -23.30
C GLU A 9 29.74 -3.02 -23.57
N ILE A 10 28.83 -2.29 -22.92
CA ILE A 10 27.39 -2.49 -23.07
C ILE A 10 26.88 -2.03 -24.44
N THR A 11 27.37 -0.88 -24.91
CA THR A 11 26.84 -0.25 -26.13
C THR A 11 27.64 -0.59 -27.40
N GLY A 12 28.85 -1.10 -27.23
CA GLY A 12 29.79 -1.27 -28.34
C GLY A 12 30.37 0.04 -28.89
N ASN A 13 30.08 1.18 -28.25
CA ASN A 13 30.62 2.47 -28.65
C ASN A 13 32.04 2.69 -28.08
N ASP A 14 32.82 3.49 -28.79
CA ASP A 14 34.19 3.80 -28.37
C ASP A 14 34.18 4.60 -27.06
N LYS A 15 35.06 4.23 -26.12
CA LYS A 15 35.19 4.87 -24.82
C LYS A 15 35.47 6.39 -24.92
N GLU A 16 36.26 6.79 -25.91
CA GLU A 16 36.58 8.21 -26.12
C GLU A 16 35.34 9.00 -26.57
N ARG A 17 34.50 8.39 -27.39
CA ARG A 17 33.22 8.98 -27.82
C ARG A 17 32.28 9.16 -26.64
N ILE A 18 32.13 8.15 -25.79
CA ILE A 18 31.30 8.23 -24.57
C ILE A 18 31.80 9.32 -23.63
N LEU A 19 33.12 9.43 -23.43
CA LEU A 19 33.70 10.46 -22.59
C LEU A 19 33.50 11.87 -23.17
N GLN A 20 33.54 12.03 -24.47
CA GLN A 20 33.28 13.32 -25.13
C GLN A 20 31.81 13.73 -25.00
N GLU A 21 30.90 12.78 -25.19
CA GLU A 21 29.45 13.02 -25.05
C GLU A 21 29.08 13.36 -23.59
N VAL A 22 29.65 12.64 -22.62
CA VAL A 22 29.43 12.93 -21.18
C VAL A 22 30.09 14.25 -20.77
N ALA A 23 31.29 14.59 -21.32
CA ALA A 23 31.96 15.86 -21.06
C ALA A 23 31.23 17.06 -21.68
N GLY A 24 30.44 16.86 -22.72
CA GLY A 24 29.56 17.88 -23.32
C GLY A 24 28.35 18.24 -22.44
N ILE A 25 28.03 17.45 -21.44
CA ILE A 25 27.03 17.75 -20.44
C ILE A 25 27.70 18.69 -19.39
N THR A 26 27.51 19.97 -19.55
CA THR A 26 28.06 20.99 -18.62
C THR A 26 27.37 20.86 -17.25
N PRO A 27 28.10 20.56 -16.15
CA PRO A 27 27.53 20.63 -14.81
C PRO A 27 27.36 22.13 -14.47
N GLY A 28 26.17 22.64 -14.53
CA GLY A 28 25.86 24.00 -14.09
C GLY A 28 24.79 24.76 -14.86
N GLY A 29 24.18 24.19 -15.86
CA GLY A 29 22.94 24.73 -16.40
C GLY A 29 21.80 24.38 -15.45
N SER A 30 21.12 25.41 -14.93
CA SER A 30 19.85 25.23 -14.20
C SER A 30 18.75 24.84 -15.20
N ASP A 31 18.92 23.72 -15.85
CA ASP A 31 17.99 23.28 -16.87
C ASP A 31 17.13 22.17 -16.32
N ASN A 32 15.87 22.50 -16.28
CA ASN A 32 14.71 21.70 -15.98
C ASN A 32 14.90 20.22 -16.35
N TYR A 33 15.14 19.38 -15.36
CA TYR A 33 15.07 17.96 -15.51
C TYR A 33 13.59 17.60 -15.75
N THR A 34 13.21 17.43 -16.99
CA THR A 34 11.89 16.93 -17.34
C THR A 34 11.89 15.41 -17.16
N PHE A 35 11.34 14.95 -16.06
CA PHE A 35 11.10 13.53 -15.84
C PHE A 35 9.90 13.12 -16.71
N GLN A 36 10.13 12.45 -17.82
CA GLN A 36 9.07 11.78 -18.57
C GLN A 36 8.79 10.42 -17.92
N ILE A 37 7.73 10.37 -17.10
CA ILE A 37 7.08 9.10 -16.78
C ILE A 37 6.28 8.73 -18.03
N GLY A 38 6.56 7.56 -18.61
CA GLY A 38 5.98 7.10 -19.86
C GLY A 38 4.46 7.15 -19.85
N GLY A 39 3.92 7.92 -20.77
CA GLY A 39 2.52 8.14 -21.06
C GLY A 39 2.41 9.45 -21.83
N ASP A 40 1.97 9.39 -23.10
CA ASP A 40 1.83 10.55 -23.97
C ASP A 40 1.10 11.70 -23.27
N GLY A 41 1.74 12.83 -23.15
CA GLY A 41 1.05 14.11 -23.02
C GLY A 41 1.01 14.81 -21.65
N MET A 42 1.77 14.40 -20.62
CA MET A 42 1.89 15.16 -19.37
C MET A 42 3.24 15.85 -19.22
N GLN A 43 3.26 17.17 -19.21
CA GLN A 43 4.42 17.99 -18.83
C GLN A 43 4.14 18.71 -17.51
N GLN A 44 5.06 18.63 -16.57
CA GLN A 44 5.01 19.41 -15.34
C GLN A 44 5.81 20.70 -15.54
N ASP A 45 5.19 21.85 -15.31
CA ASP A 45 5.88 23.12 -15.29
C ASP A 45 6.63 23.36 -13.97
N GLY A 46 7.61 24.23 -13.98
CA GLY A 46 8.49 24.51 -12.82
C GLY A 46 7.77 25.11 -11.59
N ASN A 47 6.45 25.26 -11.61
CA ASN A 47 5.60 25.78 -10.54
C ASN A 47 4.64 24.73 -9.97
N GLY A 48 4.82 23.44 -10.30
CA GLY A 48 3.99 22.35 -9.74
C GLY A 48 2.64 22.16 -10.41
N GLY A 49 2.37 22.81 -11.53
CA GLY A 49 1.19 22.61 -12.36
C GLY A 49 1.41 21.52 -13.42
N PHE A 50 0.34 20.79 -13.78
CA PHE A 50 0.37 19.84 -14.89
C PHE A 50 -0.37 20.44 -16.09
N THR A 51 0.28 20.54 -17.24
CA THR A 51 -0.35 20.94 -18.50
C THR A 51 -0.46 19.74 -19.43
N ILE A 52 -1.64 19.51 -19.95
CA ILE A 52 -1.88 18.53 -21.02
C ILE A 52 -1.93 19.33 -22.31
N SER A 53 -0.94 19.21 -23.18
CA SER A 53 -0.99 19.85 -24.50
C SER A 53 -1.19 18.78 -25.58
N SER A 54 -2.24 18.98 -26.35
CA SER A 54 -2.61 18.17 -27.51
C SER A 54 -2.23 18.86 -28.83
N ASP A 55 -1.02 19.38 -28.96
CA ASP A 55 -0.58 19.97 -30.21
C ASP A 55 0.77 19.40 -30.67
N ASP A 56 0.69 18.71 -31.79
CA ASP A 56 1.81 18.30 -32.66
C ASP A 56 2.63 19.51 -33.12
N LYS A 57 3.60 19.95 -32.33
CA LYS A 57 4.71 20.74 -32.83
C LYS A 57 6.00 20.14 -32.29
N GLN A 58 6.72 19.49 -33.18
CA GLN A 58 8.12 19.10 -33.03
C GLN A 58 8.93 20.31 -32.53
N GLN A 59 9.14 20.40 -31.25
CA GLN A 59 10.17 21.22 -30.66
C GLN A 59 11.39 20.29 -30.48
N SER A 60 12.48 20.63 -31.14
CA SER A 60 13.76 19.93 -31.07
C SER A 60 14.22 19.89 -29.64
N SER A 61 13.90 18.80 -28.95
CA SER A 61 14.50 18.45 -27.68
C SER A 61 15.99 18.23 -27.90
N PRO A 62 16.89 18.63 -26.97
CA PRO A 62 18.29 18.24 -27.05
C PRO A 62 18.35 16.71 -27.23
N GLU A 63 19.15 16.27 -28.17
CA GLU A 63 19.27 14.85 -28.55
C GLU A 63 19.43 14.01 -27.26
N LYS A 64 18.39 13.26 -26.94
CA LYS A 64 18.45 12.28 -25.87
C LYS A 64 19.53 11.27 -26.24
N MET A 65 20.62 11.23 -25.47
CA MET A 65 21.59 10.14 -25.58
C MET A 65 20.85 8.80 -25.36
N THR A 66 20.49 8.15 -26.41
CA THR A 66 19.99 6.78 -26.39
C THR A 66 21.14 5.85 -26.72
N PHE A 67 21.81 5.38 -25.69
CA PHE A 67 22.74 4.27 -25.88
C PHE A 67 21.91 2.98 -26.02
N ALA A 68 21.87 2.44 -27.21
CA ALA A 68 21.32 1.11 -27.43
C ALA A 68 22.31 0.06 -26.93
N VAL A 69 21.81 -0.93 -26.24
CA VAL A 69 22.60 -2.12 -25.86
C VAL A 69 22.91 -2.89 -27.15
N ARG A 70 24.15 -3.36 -27.31
CA ARG A 70 24.57 -4.17 -28.47
C ARG A 70 23.76 -5.47 -28.52
N ASP A 71 23.39 -5.87 -29.73
CA ASP A 71 22.49 -7.02 -29.96
C ASP A 71 23.08 -8.38 -29.53
N ASP A 72 24.41 -8.48 -29.43
CA ASP A 72 25.15 -9.68 -29.04
C ASP A 72 25.50 -9.74 -27.54
N MET A 73 24.97 -8.81 -26.72
CA MET A 73 25.21 -8.76 -25.26
C MET A 73 24.45 -9.88 -24.56
N ASP A 74 25.21 -10.74 -23.87
CA ASP A 74 24.58 -11.72 -22.96
C ASP A 74 23.99 -11.03 -21.73
N TYR A 75 22.77 -11.42 -21.36
CA TYR A 75 22.06 -10.83 -20.24
C TYR A 75 22.77 -11.05 -18.89
N ALA A 76 23.44 -12.19 -18.72
CA ALA A 76 24.22 -12.44 -17.51
C ALA A 76 25.39 -11.43 -17.39
N ARG A 77 26.07 -11.17 -18.52
CA ARG A 77 27.14 -10.19 -18.58
C ARG A 77 26.62 -8.77 -18.39
N PHE A 78 25.48 -8.45 -18.98
CA PHE A 78 24.81 -7.16 -18.75
C PHE A 78 24.53 -6.89 -17.28
N LYS A 79 23.96 -7.87 -16.55
CA LYS A 79 23.70 -7.75 -15.09
C LYS A 79 24.98 -7.55 -14.29
N GLU A 80 26.04 -8.25 -14.66
CA GLU A 80 27.33 -8.10 -13.99
C GLU A 80 27.89 -6.67 -14.16
N LEU A 81 27.84 -6.14 -15.38
CA LEU A 81 28.27 -4.77 -15.68
C LEU A 81 27.42 -3.71 -14.99
N MET A 82 26.10 -3.94 -14.91
CA MET A 82 25.21 -3.06 -14.15
C MET A 82 25.50 -3.10 -12.64
N GLY A 83 25.80 -4.28 -12.09
CA GLY A 83 26.24 -4.40 -10.70
C GLY A 83 27.55 -3.65 -10.43
N GLN A 84 28.52 -3.73 -11.36
CA GLN A 84 29.75 -2.93 -11.26
C GLN A 84 29.49 -1.42 -11.33
N ALA A 85 28.51 -1.00 -12.16
CA ALA A 85 28.09 0.41 -12.22
C ALA A 85 27.43 0.86 -10.90
N ASP A 86 26.62 0.02 -10.29
CA ASP A 86 26.00 0.27 -8.98
C ASP A 86 27.05 0.41 -7.87
N ASP A 87 28.04 -0.48 -7.85
CA ASP A 87 29.15 -0.44 -6.89
C ASP A 87 29.96 0.87 -7.03
N LEU A 88 30.21 1.33 -8.26
CA LEU A 88 30.89 2.59 -8.52
C LEU A 88 30.12 3.82 -8.04
N LEU A 89 28.79 3.72 -7.96
CA LEU A 89 27.90 4.78 -7.48
C LEU A 89 27.66 4.70 -5.95
N GLY A 90 28.24 3.73 -5.28
CA GLY A 90 28.12 3.57 -3.84
C GLY A 90 27.03 2.58 -3.39
N GLY A 91 26.46 1.86 -4.32
CA GLY A 91 25.41 0.84 -4.07
C GLY A 91 23.99 1.41 -3.91
N GLY A 92 23.01 0.61 -4.23
CA GLY A 92 21.57 0.97 -4.08
C GLY A 92 21.06 1.97 -5.11
N SER A 93 21.75 2.12 -6.24
CA SER A 93 21.31 2.93 -7.38
C SER A 93 20.26 2.20 -8.23
N ASN A 94 19.71 2.88 -9.22
CA ASN A 94 18.79 2.28 -10.18
C ASN A 94 19.45 1.21 -11.07
N TYR A 95 20.79 1.10 -11.04
CA TYR A 95 21.56 0.08 -11.74
C TYR A 95 21.75 -1.20 -10.92
N ALA A 96 21.35 -1.22 -9.66
CA ALA A 96 21.35 -2.43 -8.84
C ALA A 96 20.57 -3.55 -9.53
N VAL A 97 21.08 -4.78 -9.43
CA VAL A 97 20.50 -5.96 -10.09
C VAL A 97 19.01 -6.09 -9.80
N ASP A 98 18.59 -5.81 -8.58
CA ASP A 98 17.18 -5.83 -8.16
C ASP A 98 16.32 -4.72 -8.81
N SER A 99 16.94 -3.66 -9.30
CA SER A 99 16.28 -2.53 -9.96
C SER A 99 16.21 -2.68 -11.47
N LEU A 100 17.03 -3.56 -12.07
CA LEU A 100 17.09 -3.79 -13.52
C LEU A 100 15.82 -4.36 -14.12
N ILE A 101 14.98 -4.97 -13.31
CA ILE A 101 13.67 -5.51 -13.71
C ILE A 101 12.78 -4.45 -14.40
N GLY A 102 12.99 -3.15 -14.12
CA GLY A 102 12.26 -2.06 -14.74
C GLY A 102 12.84 -1.56 -16.08
N TYR A 103 14.04 -1.99 -16.47
CA TYR A 103 14.77 -1.40 -17.58
C TYR A 103 15.04 -2.32 -18.78
N GLY A 104 14.80 -3.61 -18.64
CA GLY A 104 15.05 -4.57 -19.72
C GLY A 104 13.88 -5.50 -19.96
N THR A 105 13.51 -5.70 -21.21
CA THR A 105 12.62 -6.78 -21.61
C THR A 105 13.45 -7.87 -22.25
N VAL A 106 13.52 -9.03 -21.61
CA VAL A 106 14.08 -10.24 -22.21
C VAL A 106 12.95 -10.95 -22.97
N PRO A 107 13.15 -11.41 -24.20
CA PRO A 107 12.14 -12.21 -24.88
C PRO A 107 11.79 -13.43 -24.04
N LEU A 108 10.50 -13.62 -23.79
CA LEU A 108 9.99 -14.74 -23.02
C LEU A 108 10.25 -16.04 -23.79
N THR A 109 10.83 -17.02 -23.16
CA THR A 109 10.97 -18.35 -23.76
C THR A 109 9.63 -19.06 -23.86
N TYR A 110 9.49 -20.05 -24.69
CA TYR A 110 8.25 -20.82 -24.81
C TYR A 110 7.89 -21.52 -23.49
N GLU A 111 8.88 -22.04 -22.80
CA GLU A 111 8.72 -22.70 -21.50
C GLU A 111 8.18 -21.73 -20.44
N GLU A 112 8.75 -20.55 -20.34
CA GLU A 112 8.29 -19.50 -19.41
C GLU A 112 6.89 -18.99 -19.80
N ALA A 113 6.62 -18.81 -21.09
CA ALA A 113 5.30 -18.42 -21.57
C ALA A 113 4.25 -19.49 -21.25
N LYS A 114 4.61 -20.76 -21.38
CA LYS A 114 3.75 -21.89 -21.04
C LYS A 114 3.50 -21.96 -19.52
N GLU A 115 4.53 -21.81 -18.71
CA GLU A 115 4.39 -21.77 -17.26
C GLU A 115 3.47 -20.64 -16.81
N GLN A 116 3.64 -19.45 -17.38
CA GLN A 116 2.75 -18.32 -17.10
C GLN A 116 1.31 -18.59 -17.55
N TYR A 117 1.14 -19.25 -18.69
CA TYR A 117 -0.19 -19.66 -19.17
C TYR A 117 -0.83 -20.68 -18.21
N ASP A 118 -0.09 -21.69 -17.81
CA ASP A 118 -0.55 -22.73 -16.88
C ASP A 118 -0.90 -22.12 -15.51
N LEU A 119 -0.11 -21.19 -14.99
CA LEU A 119 -0.44 -20.41 -13.82
C LEU A 119 -1.71 -19.58 -14.02
N ALA A 120 -1.88 -18.98 -15.18
CA ALA A 120 -3.08 -18.17 -15.49
C ALA A 120 -4.35 -19.02 -15.54
N VAL A 121 -4.27 -20.22 -16.05
CA VAL A 121 -5.42 -21.11 -16.24
C VAL A 121 -5.72 -21.90 -14.96
N ASN A 122 -4.69 -22.46 -14.32
CA ASN A 122 -4.85 -23.43 -13.24
C ASN A 122 -4.81 -22.79 -11.84
N SER A 123 -4.12 -21.67 -11.68
CA SER A 123 -3.87 -21.02 -10.37
C SER A 123 -4.71 -19.77 -10.15
N ASP A 124 -5.95 -19.74 -10.65
CA ASP A 124 -6.93 -18.70 -10.33
C ASP A 124 -6.59 -17.28 -10.85
N ARG A 125 -5.62 -17.14 -11.75
CA ARG A 125 -5.24 -15.83 -12.26
C ARG A 125 -6.32 -15.16 -13.09
N VAL A 126 -6.99 -15.91 -13.97
CA VAL A 126 -8.11 -15.42 -14.80
C VAL A 126 -9.36 -15.26 -13.95
N THR A 127 -9.61 -16.21 -13.02
CA THR A 127 -10.83 -16.27 -12.24
C THR A 127 -10.78 -15.45 -10.97
N GLY A 128 -9.63 -15.33 -10.34
CA GLY A 128 -9.45 -14.68 -9.03
C GLY A 128 -8.33 -13.67 -8.95
N GLY A 129 -7.35 -13.69 -9.87
CA GLY A 129 -6.21 -12.79 -9.81
C GLY A 129 -6.58 -11.31 -9.84
N TYR A 130 -7.60 -10.95 -10.64
CA TYR A 130 -8.09 -9.58 -10.69
C TYR A 130 -8.85 -9.18 -9.39
N ALA A 131 -9.63 -10.10 -8.82
CA ALA A 131 -10.29 -9.87 -7.53
C ALA A 131 -9.27 -9.69 -6.40
N ARG A 132 -8.17 -10.46 -6.43
CA ARG A 132 -7.06 -10.29 -5.51
C ARG A 132 -6.37 -8.95 -5.69
N LEU A 133 -6.11 -8.52 -6.92
CA LEU A 133 -5.52 -7.23 -7.22
C LEU A 133 -6.41 -6.07 -6.75
N PHE A 134 -7.72 -6.17 -6.96
CA PHE A 134 -8.68 -5.21 -6.41
C PHE A 134 -8.56 -5.11 -4.89
N SER A 135 -8.48 -6.25 -4.20
CA SER A 135 -8.36 -6.30 -2.74
C SER A 135 -7.03 -5.71 -2.23
N ASP A 136 -5.94 -5.92 -2.97
CA ASP A 136 -4.65 -5.31 -2.66
C ASP A 136 -4.73 -3.78 -2.68
N TYR A 137 -5.18 -3.20 -3.78
CA TYR A 137 -5.30 -1.75 -3.92
C TYR A 137 -6.32 -1.14 -2.97
N ALA A 138 -7.52 -1.72 -2.87
CA ALA A 138 -8.57 -1.23 -1.99
C ALA A 138 -8.15 -1.27 -0.51
N GLY A 139 -7.41 -2.32 -0.10
CA GLY A 139 -6.86 -2.46 1.23
C GLY A 139 -5.88 -1.35 1.57
N VAL A 140 -4.88 -1.13 0.72
CA VAL A 140 -3.83 -0.15 0.95
C VAL A 140 -4.35 1.29 0.91
N MET A 141 -5.15 1.64 -0.11
CA MET A 141 -5.55 3.02 -0.35
C MET A 141 -6.65 3.51 0.58
N VAL A 142 -7.64 2.68 0.88
CA VAL A 142 -8.89 3.14 1.50
C VAL A 142 -9.24 2.38 2.77
N LEU A 143 -9.30 1.05 2.72
CA LEU A 143 -9.93 0.26 3.76
C LEU A 143 -9.10 0.11 5.04
N SER A 144 -7.82 0.38 4.97
CA SER A 144 -6.95 0.40 6.15
C SER A 144 -7.10 1.68 6.99
N ILE A 145 -7.63 2.76 6.43
CA ILE A 145 -7.71 4.05 7.11
C ILE A 145 -9.15 4.59 7.21
N LEU A 146 -9.97 4.48 6.15
CA LEU A 146 -11.31 5.08 6.14
C LEU A 146 -12.21 4.65 7.30
N PRO A 147 -12.25 3.36 7.71
CA PRO A 147 -13.17 2.93 8.76
C PRO A 147 -12.95 3.60 10.11
N VAL A 148 -11.72 4.07 10.43
CA VAL A 148 -11.45 4.75 11.70
C VAL A 148 -12.23 6.06 11.83
N PHE A 149 -12.38 6.82 10.73
CA PHE A 149 -13.14 8.06 10.75
C PHE A 149 -14.62 7.82 11.07
N LEU A 150 -15.21 6.82 10.41
CA LEU A 150 -16.60 6.44 10.67
C LEU A 150 -16.80 5.96 12.10
N ALA A 151 -15.86 5.16 12.62
CA ALA A 151 -15.89 4.65 13.98
C ALA A 151 -15.78 5.79 15.01
N VAL A 152 -14.91 6.76 14.79
CA VAL A 152 -14.76 7.94 15.65
C VAL A 152 -16.03 8.79 15.63
N ILE A 153 -16.58 9.08 14.46
CA ILE A 153 -17.81 9.86 14.31
C ILE A 153 -18.96 9.20 15.08
N LEU A 154 -19.15 7.89 14.89
CA LEU A 154 -20.21 7.15 15.56
C LEU A 154 -20.00 7.08 17.08
N SER A 155 -18.76 6.83 17.54
CA SER A 155 -18.44 6.72 18.97
C SER A 155 -18.55 8.06 19.70
N MET A 156 -18.27 9.18 19.03
CA MET A 156 -18.42 10.52 19.62
C MET A 156 -19.84 11.08 19.52
N LYS A 157 -20.75 10.46 18.78
CA LYS A 157 -22.09 10.98 18.51
C LYS A 157 -22.85 11.28 19.80
N ASP A 158 -22.88 10.31 20.70
CA ASP A 158 -23.68 10.41 21.93
C ASP A 158 -23.14 11.49 22.88
N ARG A 159 -21.82 11.62 22.93
CA ARG A 159 -21.12 12.65 23.70
C ARG A 159 -21.36 14.05 23.13
N ARG A 160 -21.21 14.22 21.82
CA ARG A 160 -21.46 15.50 21.15
C ARG A 160 -22.89 15.98 21.31
N ALA A 161 -23.84 15.06 21.39
CA ALA A 161 -25.25 15.34 21.62
C ALA A 161 -25.61 15.51 23.11
N ASN A 162 -24.66 15.36 24.06
CA ASN A 162 -24.88 15.33 25.50
C ASN A 162 -25.91 14.29 25.96
N MET A 163 -26.01 13.17 25.22
CA MET A 163 -27.00 12.12 25.43
C MET A 163 -26.45 10.90 26.18
N GLU A 164 -25.17 10.91 26.58
CA GLU A 164 -24.51 9.77 27.26
C GLU A 164 -25.29 9.31 28.50
N ALA A 165 -25.68 10.24 29.37
CA ALA A 165 -26.42 9.92 30.59
C ALA A 165 -27.76 9.23 30.29
N LEU A 166 -28.49 9.70 29.28
CA LEU A 166 -29.73 9.10 28.85
C LEU A 166 -29.55 7.67 28.25
N ILE A 167 -28.46 7.48 27.53
CA ILE A 167 -28.16 6.15 26.92
C ILE A 167 -27.76 5.16 28.02
N TYR A 168 -27.06 5.61 29.07
CA TYR A 168 -26.66 4.76 30.19
C TYR A 168 -27.86 4.25 31.02
N THR A 169 -29.00 4.94 31.00
CA THR A 169 -30.22 4.50 31.70
C THR A 169 -31.00 3.43 30.93
N LYS A 170 -30.72 3.22 29.63
CA LYS A 170 -31.45 2.23 28.86
C LYS A 170 -31.13 0.81 29.31
N LYS A 171 -32.14 -0.05 29.30
CA LYS A 171 -32.06 -1.49 29.66
C LYS A 171 -31.37 -2.35 28.57
N MET A 172 -30.27 -1.85 28.00
CA MET A 172 -29.51 -2.60 26.99
C MET A 172 -28.11 -2.88 27.54
N SER A 173 -27.62 -4.11 27.35
CA SER A 173 -26.25 -4.44 27.78
C SER A 173 -25.21 -3.67 26.96
N ALA A 174 -24.11 -3.30 27.61
CA ALA A 174 -22.97 -2.68 26.95
C ALA A 174 -22.43 -3.53 25.79
N ALA A 175 -22.34 -4.83 26.01
CA ALA A 175 -21.90 -5.78 24.99
C ALA A 175 -22.78 -5.72 23.72
N LYS A 176 -24.11 -5.77 23.91
CA LYS A 176 -25.03 -5.69 22.77
C LYS A 176 -24.92 -4.37 22.01
N LEU A 177 -24.82 -3.24 22.73
CA LEU A 177 -24.71 -1.92 22.12
C LEU A 177 -23.43 -1.77 21.30
N ILE A 178 -22.29 -2.06 21.91
CA ILE A 178 -20.98 -1.90 21.29
C ILE A 178 -20.81 -2.86 20.11
N PHE A 179 -21.20 -4.14 20.29
CA PHE A 179 -21.10 -5.14 19.24
C PHE A 179 -21.98 -4.82 18.03
N ILE A 180 -23.23 -4.37 18.25
CA ILE A 180 -24.12 -3.96 17.15
C ILE A 180 -23.54 -2.74 16.42
N ARG A 181 -23.01 -1.76 17.11
CA ARG A 181 -22.36 -0.58 16.49
C ARG A 181 -21.16 -0.99 15.65
N TYR A 182 -20.32 -1.87 16.19
CA TYR A 182 -19.17 -2.41 15.48
C TYR A 182 -19.58 -3.15 14.21
N LEU A 183 -20.50 -4.08 14.35
CA LEU A 183 -20.99 -4.88 13.22
C LEU A 183 -21.64 -4.00 12.14
N ALA A 184 -22.46 -3.04 12.56
CA ALA A 184 -23.10 -2.11 11.63
C ALA A 184 -22.08 -1.28 10.83
N LEU A 185 -20.97 -0.84 11.46
CA LEU A 185 -19.90 -0.13 10.76
C LEU A 185 -19.16 -1.03 9.78
N VAL A 186 -18.80 -2.23 10.21
CA VAL A 186 -18.12 -3.21 9.32
C VAL A 186 -19.01 -3.52 8.12
N ILE A 187 -20.29 -3.78 8.32
CA ILE A 187 -21.23 -4.05 7.23
C ILE A 187 -21.39 -2.83 6.32
N ALA A 188 -21.54 -1.63 6.89
CA ALA A 188 -21.70 -0.40 6.12
C ALA A 188 -20.50 -0.11 5.20
N VAL A 189 -19.30 -0.49 5.62
CA VAL A 189 -18.08 -0.38 4.79
C VAL A 189 -17.98 -1.53 3.80
N MET A 190 -18.25 -2.77 4.23
CA MET A 190 -18.05 -3.94 3.38
C MET A 190 -19.08 -4.06 2.25
N VAL A 191 -20.32 -3.65 2.47
CA VAL A 191 -21.37 -3.77 1.43
C VAL A 191 -21.01 -2.99 0.15
N PRO A 192 -20.65 -1.71 0.18
CA PRO A 192 -20.17 -1.00 -1.01
C PRO A 192 -18.93 -1.65 -1.64
N VAL A 193 -18.00 -2.14 -0.83
CA VAL A 193 -16.77 -2.77 -1.31
C VAL A 193 -17.09 -4.04 -2.10
N ILE A 194 -17.95 -4.91 -1.57
CA ILE A 194 -18.37 -6.13 -2.27
C ILE A 194 -19.05 -5.79 -3.61
N ILE A 195 -19.93 -4.78 -3.62
CA ILE A 195 -20.58 -4.34 -4.86
C ILE A 195 -19.54 -3.88 -5.89
N LEU A 196 -18.58 -3.02 -5.49
CA LEU A 196 -17.54 -2.52 -6.37
C LEU A 196 -16.60 -3.63 -6.85
N SER A 197 -16.25 -4.58 -5.97
CA SER A 197 -15.44 -5.74 -6.31
C SER A 197 -16.11 -6.58 -7.40
N TYR A 198 -17.41 -6.85 -7.29
CA TYR A 198 -18.15 -7.56 -8.33
C TYR A 198 -18.26 -6.76 -9.62
N VAL A 199 -18.60 -5.48 -9.55
CA VAL A 199 -18.70 -4.63 -10.75
C VAL A 199 -17.38 -4.60 -11.52
N SER A 200 -16.25 -4.46 -10.83
CA SER A 200 -14.93 -4.46 -11.48
C SER A 200 -14.58 -5.81 -12.10
N ASN A 201 -14.95 -6.91 -11.45
CA ASN A 201 -14.71 -8.26 -11.97
C ASN A 201 -15.62 -8.62 -13.15
N MET A 202 -16.82 -8.11 -13.23
CA MET A 202 -17.72 -8.36 -14.38
C MET A 202 -17.10 -7.94 -15.71
N MET A 203 -16.37 -6.82 -15.73
CA MET A 203 -15.68 -6.36 -16.95
C MET A 203 -14.61 -7.35 -17.39
N VAL A 204 -13.86 -7.90 -16.44
CA VAL A 204 -12.81 -8.89 -16.73
C VAL A 204 -13.42 -10.22 -17.17
N TRP A 205 -14.44 -10.71 -16.48
CA TRP A 205 -15.10 -11.97 -16.84
C TRP A 205 -15.72 -11.96 -18.24
N SER A 206 -16.22 -10.82 -18.70
CA SER A 206 -16.76 -10.70 -20.05
C SER A 206 -15.71 -10.94 -21.15
N SER A 207 -14.45 -10.67 -20.85
CA SER A 207 -13.33 -10.85 -21.79
C SER A 207 -12.85 -12.30 -21.85
N TYR A 208 -13.21 -13.13 -20.89
CA TYR A 208 -12.80 -14.54 -20.78
C TYR A 208 -13.96 -15.51 -20.96
N SER A 209 -14.91 -15.17 -21.83
CA SER A 209 -16.03 -16.03 -22.18
C SER A 209 -15.57 -17.38 -22.72
N GLY A 210 -16.06 -18.47 -22.15
CA GLY A 210 -15.67 -19.84 -22.53
C GLY A 210 -14.64 -20.49 -21.60
N MET A 211 -14.05 -19.75 -20.65
CA MET A 211 -13.21 -20.33 -19.59
C MET A 211 -14.02 -20.62 -18.32
N GLN A 212 -13.49 -21.50 -17.46
CA GLN A 212 -14.08 -21.74 -16.14
C GLN A 212 -13.73 -20.58 -15.21
N LEU A 213 -14.73 -19.75 -14.89
CA LEU A 213 -14.57 -18.56 -14.04
C LEU A 213 -15.03 -18.84 -12.60
N ASP A 214 -14.24 -18.40 -11.62
CA ASP A 214 -14.63 -18.43 -10.21
C ASP A 214 -15.43 -17.17 -9.84
N TYR A 215 -16.75 -17.23 -9.96
CA TYR A 215 -17.62 -16.12 -9.59
C TYR A 215 -17.64 -15.80 -8.09
N LEU A 216 -17.08 -16.67 -7.24
CA LEU A 216 -16.97 -16.43 -5.80
C LEU A 216 -15.63 -15.79 -5.42
N ALA A 217 -14.69 -15.63 -6.36
CA ALA A 217 -13.39 -15.04 -6.09
C ALA A 217 -13.48 -13.66 -5.40
N PRO A 218 -14.32 -12.69 -5.83
CA PRO A 218 -14.47 -11.43 -5.12
C PRO A 218 -14.81 -11.61 -3.64
N LEU A 219 -15.79 -12.46 -3.31
CA LEU A 219 -16.13 -12.69 -1.91
C LEU A 219 -15.00 -13.32 -1.10
N LYS A 220 -14.25 -14.27 -1.69
CA LYS A 220 -13.12 -14.91 -1.01
C LYS A 220 -12.07 -13.85 -0.58
N TYR A 221 -11.72 -12.94 -1.49
CA TYR A 221 -10.74 -11.90 -1.23
C TYR A 221 -11.31 -10.77 -0.38
N ASP A 222 -12.55 -10.35 -0.58
CA ASP A 222 -13.20 -9.33 0.25
C ASP A 222 -13.27 -9.77 1.72
N PHE A 223 -13.66 -11.01 2.00
CA PHE A 223 -13.73 -11.53 3.36
C PHE A 223 -12.38 -11.99 3.91
N GLY A 224 -11.57 -12.68 3.10
CA GLY A 224 -10.29 -13.22 3.55
C GLY A 224 -9.18 -12.17 3.64
N TRP A 225 -9.22 -11.14 2.81
CA TRP A 225 -8.16 -10.14 2.72
C TRP A 225 -8.57 -8.78 3.29
N LEU A 226 -9.69 -8.21 2.83
CA LEU A 226 -10.08 -6.84 3.19
C LEU A 226 -10.77 -6.73 4.54
N MET A 227 -11.68 -7.65 4.87
CA MET A 227 -12.48 -7.55 6.08
C MET A 227 -11.64 -7.43 7.36
N PRO A 228 -10.52 -8.15 7.57
CA PRO A 228 -9.70 -7.96 8.77
C PRO A 228 -9.12 -6.55 8.90
N SER A 229 -8.76 -5.87 7.78
CA SER A 229 -8.30 -4.48 7.82
C SER A 229 -9.41 -3.50 8.21
N VAL A 230 -10.62 -3.72 7.71
CA VAL A 230 -11.82 -2.96 8.12
C VAL A 230 -12.14 -3.20 9.61
N MET A 231 -12.07 -4.46 10.06
CA MET A 231 -12.31 -4.84 11.44
C MET A 231 -11.35 -4.13 12.40
N ILE A 232 -10.06 -4.17 12.14
CA ILE A 232 -9.06 -3.57 13.04
C ILE A 232 -9.16 -2.04 13.05
N SER A 233 -9.33 -1.40 11.88
CA SER A 233 -9.45 0.04 11.77
C SER A 233 -10.70 0.56 12.52
N THR A 234 -11.83 -0.14 12.38
CA THR A 234 -13.05 0.15 13.12
C THR A 234 -12.87 -0.07 14.62
N ALA A 235 -12.22 -1.18 15.03
CA ALA A 235 -12.00 -1.50 16.45
C ALA A 235 -11.09 -0.47 17.14
N ILE A 236 -9.99 -0.04 16.49
CA ILE A 236 -9.11 1.02 17.00
C ILE A 236 -9.89 2.32 17.15
N GLY A 237 -10.69 2.67 16.14
CA GLY A 237 -11.54 3.87 16.18
C GLY A 237 -12.47 3.87 17.36
N MET A 238 -13.20 2.79 17.60
CA MET A 238 -14.12 2.65 18.73
C MET A 238 -13.38 2.62 20.06
N PHE A 239 -12.32 1.80 20.17
CA PHE A 239 -11.57 1.60 21.41
C PHE A 239 -10.92 2.89 21.92
N LEU A 240 -10.11 3.54 21.10
CA LEU A 240 -9.39 4.74 21.51
C LEU A 240 -10.34 5.92 21.76
N THR A 241 -11.40 6.04 20.95
CA THR A 241 -12.40 7.09 21.19
C THR A 241 -13.16 6.84 22.49
N GLU A 242 -13.55 5.59 22.78
CA GLU A 242 -14.21 5.26 24.03
C GLU A 242 -13.25 5.46 25.22
N LEU A 243 -11.98 5.07 25.10
CA LEU A 243 -10.99 5.23 26.16
C LEU A 243 -10.72 6.70 26.50
N THR A 244 -10.44 7.51 25.48
CA THR A 244 -9.94 8.90 25.65
C THR A 244 -11.03 9.96 25.57
N GLY A 245 -12.14 9.66 24.92
CA GLY A 245 -13.19 10.63 24.62
C GLY A 245 -12.80 11.66 23.56
N THR A 246 -11.73 11.43 22.82
CA THR A 246 -11.17 12.32 21.81
C THR A 246 -10.98 11.56 20.48
N PRO A 247 -10.85 12.26 19.34
CA PRO A 247 -10.64 11.61 18.04
C PRO A 247 -9.19 11.14 17.80
N ILE A 248 -8.40 10.88 18.86
CA ILE A 248 -6.99 10.50 18.78
C ILE A 248 -6.76 9.21 17.94
N ALA A 249 -7.79 8.38 17.84
CA ALA A 249 -7.76 7.16 17.04
C ALA A 249 -7.38 7.43 15.58
N VAL A 250 -7.80 8.59 15.03
CA VAL A 250 -7.45 8.98 13.65
C VAL A 250 -5.95 9.19 13.51
N ALA A 251 -5.33 9.86 14.47
CA ALA A 251 -3.88 10.08 14.46
C ALA A 251 -3.10 8.77 14.61
N VAL A 252 -3.51 7.89 15.53
CA VAL A 252 -2.87 6.59 15.76
C VAL A 252 -2.98 5.70 14.52
N GLN A 253 -4.18 5.59 13.94
CA GLN A 253 -4.41 4.80 12.74
C GLN A 253 -3.68 5.39 11.53
N GLY A 254 -3.68 6.71 11.38
CA GLY A 254 -2.97 7.41 10.31
C GLY A 254 -1.46 7.19 10.38
N LEU A 255 -0.87 7.24 11.56
CA LEU A 255 0.55 6.92 11.76
C LEU A 255 0.84 5.46 11.42
N TRP A 256 0.04 4.51 11.92
CA TRP A 256 0.24 3.10 11.59
C TRP A 256 0.13 2.86 10.09
N TRP A 257 -0.90 3.41 9.43
CA TRP A 257 -1.07 3.34 7.99
C TRP A 257 0.12 3.95 7.23
N MET A 258 0.58 5.13 7.65
CA MET A 258 1.73 5.79 7.03
C MET A 258 3.00 4.95 7.13
N PHE A 259 3.26 4.36 8.30
CA PHE A 259 4.39 3.45 8.46
C PHE A 259 4.20 2.16 7.65
N ASP A 260 3.01 1.58 7.65
CA ASP A 260 2.70 0.36 6.90
C ASP A 260 2.89 0.55 5.39
N VAL A 261 2.50 1.71 4.84
CA VAL A 261 2.66 2.01 3.42
C VAL A 261 4.11 2.27 3.05
N ASN A 262 4.88 2.95 3.90
CA ASN A 262 6.24 3.37 3.56
C ASN A 262 7.32 2.38 4.02
N LEU A 263 7.10 1.62 5.10
CA LEU A 263 8.08 0.68 5.63
C LEU A 263 7.92 -0.71 4.98
N GLY A 264 9.01 -1.16 4.35
CA GLY A 264 9.21 -2.58 4.13
C GLY A 264 8.42 -3.23 3.02
N ILE A 265 8.49 -2.70 1.81
CA ILE A 265 8.15 -3.48 0.61
C ILE A 265 9.16 -4.63 0.42
N LYS A 266 10.42 -4.42 0.80
CA LYS A 266 11.50 -5.42 0.75
C LYS A 266 11.66 -6.13 2.10
N THR A 267 10.76 -7.05 2.44
CA THR A 267 10.89 -7.92 3.63
C THR A 267 11.02 -9.37 3.19
N VAL A 268 11.60 -10.22 4.07
CA VAL A 268 11.74 -11.67 3.83
C VAL A 268 10.40 -12.36 3.53
N HIS A 269 9.30 -11.81 4.04
CA HIS A 269 7.94 -12.34 3.85
C HIS A 269 7.11 -11.50 2.88
N SER A 270 7.78 -10.80 1.97
CA SER A 270 7.10 -9.92 1.02
C SER A 270 6.19 -8.89 1.70
N GLY A 271 5.14 -8.48 1.05
CA GLY A 271 4.10 -7.59 1.61
C GLY A 271 3.15 -8.24 2.62
N TYR A 272 3.39 -9.50 3.02
CA TYR A 272 2.51 -10.32 3.88
C TYR A 272 3.04 -10.54 5.29
N SER A 273 3.92 -9.68 5.79
CA SER A 273 4.46 -9.80 7.15
C SER A 273 3.36 -9.68 8.22
N LEU A 274 3.60 -10.30 9.39
CA LEU A 274 2.59 -10.57 10.43
C LEU A 274 1.81 -9.33 10.91
N PHE A 275 2.46 -8.18 11.02
CA PHE A 275 1.85 -6.94 11.52
C PHE A 275 1.43 -5.96 10.41
N ARG A 276 1.39 -6.41 9.15
CA ARG A 276 0.87 -5.58 8.06
C ARG A 276 -0.61 -5.25 8.27
N LEU A 277 -0.92 -3.98 8.26
CA LEU A 277 -2.29 -3.48 8.30
C LEU A 277 -3.02 -3.78 6.99
N ALA A 278 -2.35 -3.49 5.88
CA ALA A 278 -2.79 -3.79 4.52
C ALA A 278 -1.74 -4.66 3.82
N PRO A 279 -1.88 -5.98 3.83
CA PRO A 279 -1.04 -6.85 3.01
C PRO A 279 -1.15 -6.43 1.56
N ARG A 280 -0.02 -6.47 0.88
CA ARG A 280 0.09 -6.08 -0.52
C ARG A 280 1.22 -6.84 -1.18
N HIS A 281 1.15 -6.96 -2.49
CA HIS A 281 2.21 -7.52 -3.29
C HIS A 281 3.48 -6.67 -3.19
N ASN A 282 4.61 -7.30 -3.26
CA ASN A 282 5.87 -6.60 -3.51
C ASN A 282 5.86 -5.98 -4.91
N ALA A 283 6.65 -4.93 -5.07
CA ALA A 283 6.94 -4.37 -6.39
C ALA A 283 7.89 -5.25 -7.24
N GLY A 284 8.01 -6.52 -6.92
CA GLY A 284 8.76 -7.51 -7.70
C GLY A 284 8.03 -7.90 -8.98
N ALA A 285 8.76 -8.42 -9.94
CA ALA A 285 8.40 -8.35 -11.33
C ALA A 285 7.83 -9.62 -11.95
N ASP A 286 7.52 -10.60 -11.19
CA ASP A 286 7.57 -11.96 -11.75
C ASP A 286 6.29 -12.48 -12.36
N SER A 287 5.14 -11.90 -12.16
CA SER A 287 3.95 -12.35 -12.89
C SER A 287 2.83 -11.32 -12.96
N LEU A 288 2.07 -11.38 -14.03
CA LEU A 288 0.81 -10.66 -14.11
C LEU A 288 -0.08 -11.05 -12.92
N PHE A 289 -0.63 -10.08 -12.19
CA PHE A 289 -1.36 -10.26 -10.93
C PHE A 289 -0.56 -10.88 -9.77
N ARG A 290 0.76 -11.09 -9.93
CA ARG A 290 1.67 -11.56 -8.88
C ARG A 290 1.19 -12.83 -8.19
N THR A 291 0.79 -13.78 -9.01
CA THR A 291 0.21 -15.04 -8.54
C THR A 291 1.24 -15.87 -7.80
N GLN A 292 2.51 -15.90 -8.27
CA GLN A 292 3.56 -16.67 -7.62
C GLN A 292 3.86 -16.14 -6.23
N ASP A 293 4.07 -14.83 -6.06
CA ASP A 293 4.29 -14.20 -4.74
C ASP A 293 3.15 -14.50 -3.76
N TYR A 294 1.90 -14.49 -4.25
CA TYR A 294 0.75 -14.85 -3.44
C TYR A 294 0.77 -16.32 -3.01
N LEU A 295 1.11 -17.25 -3.92
CA LEU A 295 1.15 -18.67 -3.61
C LEU A 295 2.25 -19.00 -2.60
N ASP A 296 3.44 -18.44 -2.79
CA ASP A 296 4.61 -18.67 -1.95
C ASP A 296 4.40 -18.14 -0.52
N HIS A 297 3.66 -17.04 -0.37
CA HIS A 297 3.44 -16.37 0.91
C HIS A 297 2.01 -16.50 1.45
N PHE A 298 1.19 -17.38 0.87
CA PHE A 298 -0.21 -17.54 1.29
C PHE A 298 -0.37 -17.83 2.78
N GLN A 299 0.49 -18.68 3.35
CA GLN A 299 0.44 -19.01 4.77
C GLN A 299 0.72 -17.79 5.65
N ASN A 300 1.66 -16.94 5.26
CA ASN A 300 1.97 -15.70 5.97
C ASN A 300 0.78 -14.73 5.91
N LEU A 301 0.11 -14.64 4.77
CA LEU A 301 -1.11 -13.86 4.61
C LEU A 301 -2.21 -14.35 5.57
N VAL A 302 -2.46 -15.65 5.62
CA VAL A 302 -3.48 -16.23 6.51
C VAL A 302 -3.16 -15.94 7.98
N GLN A 303 -1.92 -16.12 8.40
CA GLN A 303 -1.49 -15.81 9.78
C GLN A 303 -1.68 -14.33 10.11
N ASN A 304 -1.30 -13.44 9.21
CA ASN A 304 -1.53 -12.01 9.39
C ASN A 304 -3.02 -11.68 9.52
N ARG A 305 -3.86 -12.21 8.64
CA ARG A 305 -5.31 -11.93 8.66
C ARG A 305 -5.99 -12.45 9.92
N LEU A 306 -5.64 -13.63 10.38
CA LEU A 306 -6.16 -14.20 11.63
C LEU A 306 -5.70 -13.39 12.86
N LEU A 307 -4.41 -12.98 12.89
CA LEU A 307 -3.89 -12.14 13.97
C LEU A 307 -4.63 -10.79 14.04
N ILE A 308 -4.75 -10.10 12.91
CA ILE A 308 -5.40 -8.78 12.83
C ILE A 308 -6.88 -8.89 13.23
N ALA A 309 -7.59 -9.92 12.75
CA ALA A 309 -8.97 -10.17 13.16
C ALA A 309 -9.07 -10.48 14.67
N GLY A 310 -8.17 -11.29 15.20
CA GLY A 310 -8.11 -11.60 16.63
C GLY A 310 -7.86 -10.35 17.48
N ILE A 311 -6.90 -9.52 17.12
CA ILE A 311 -6.62 -8.25 17.81
C ILE A 311 -7.87 -7.33 17.78
N SER A 312 -8.56 -7.25 16.65
CA SER A 312 -9.77 -6.43 16.53
C SER A 312 -10.87 -6.88 17.51
N LEU A 313 -11.08 -8.19 17.64
CA LEU A 313 -12.05 -8.73 18.60
C LEU A 313 -11.66 -8.43 20.05
N VAL A 314 -10.38 -8.56 20.40
CA VAL A 314 -9.86 -8.19 21.71
C VAL A 314 -10.11 -6.70 22.00
N LEU A 315 -9.83 -5.81 21.04
CA LEU A 315 -10.10 -4.37 21.21
C LEU A 315 -11.59 -4.07 21.42
N ILE A 316 -12.49 -4.77 20.74
CA ILE A 316 -13.93 -4.63 20.96
C ILE A 316 -14.34 -5.12 22.35
N LEU A 317 -13.79 -6.23 22.84
CA LEU A 317 -14.03 -6.68 24.21
C LEU A 317 -13.55 -5.64 25.24
N LEU A 318 -12.36 -5.07 25.03
CA LEU A 318 -11.86 -4.00 25.89
C LEU A 318 -12.75 -2.74 25.83
N THR A 319 -13.27 -2.40 24.66
CA THR A 319 -14.23 -1.30 24.49
C THR A 319 -15.51 -1.54 25.29
N ILE A 320 -16.03 -2.76 25.28
CA ILE A 320 -17.20 -3.15 26.07
C ILE A 320 -16.92 -2.98 27.57
N LEU A 321 -15.75 -3.42 28.05
CA LEU A 321 -15.37 -3.30 29.46
C LEU A 321 -15.23 -1.84 29.90
N ILE A 322 -14.63 -1.00 29.06
CA ILE A 322 -14.49 0.45 29.34
C ILE A 322 -15.86 1.11 29.39
N TYR A 323 -16.72 0.83 28.40
CA TYR A 323 -18.06 1.39 28.34
C TYR A 323 -18.89 0.98 29.58
N GLU A 324 -18.82 -0.29 29.99
CA GLU A 324 -19.51 -0.77 31.19
C GLU A 324 -18.96 -0.13 32.49
N ALA A 325 -17.64 0.07 32.56
CA ALA A 325 -17.01 0.75 33.70
C ALA A 325 -17.43 2.20 33.80
N LYS A 326 -17.55 2.92 32.68
CA LYS A 326 -18.07 4.28 32.59
C LYS A 326 -19.52 4.35 33.03
N ARG A 327 -20.36 3.44 32.50
CA ARG A 327 -21.78 3.35 32.86
C ARG A 327 -22.00 3.14 34.36
N LYS A 328 -21.09 2.40 35.03
CA LYS A 328 -21.10 2.17 36.47
C LYS A 328 -20.45 3.29 37.30
N GLY A 329 -20.01 4.37 36.67
CA GLY A 329 -19.30 5.48 37.34
C GLY A 329 -17.90 5.15 37.87
N LYS A 330 -17.35 3.96 37.49
CA LYS A 330 -16.04 3.48 37.95
C LYS A 330 -14.87 4.03 37.14
N PHE A 331 -15.13 4.63 35.97
CA PHE A 331 -14.11 5.10 35.03
C PHE A 331 -14.46 6.49 34.50
N GLY A 332 -13.75 7.51 34.99
CA GLY A 332 -13.80 8.86 34.46
C GLY A 332 -12.69 9.07 33.43
N GLY A 333 -12.93 8.82 32.15
CA GLY A 333 -11.92 8.96 31.08
C GLY A 333 -11.26 10.35 31.07
N ASN A 334 -11.97 11.41 31.45
CA ASN A 334 -11.41 12.76 31.57
C ASN A 334 -10.44 12.90 32.76
N ALA A 335 -10.62 12.13 33.85
CA ALA A 335 -9.73 12.21 35.01
C ALA A 335 -8.34 11.59 34.71
N PHE A 336 -8.26 10.52 33.92
CA PHE A 336 -6.98 9.93 33.55
C PHE A 336 -6.17 10.86 32.64
N PHE A 337 -6.82 11.44 31.62
CA PHE A 337 -6.16 12.37 30.68
C PHE A 337 -5.79 13.69 31.34
N GLN A 338 -6.66 14.24 32.19
CA GLN A 338 -6.35 15.46 32.98
C GLN A 338 -5.17 15.19 33.91
N LYS A 339 -5.10 14.02 34.54
CA LYS A 339 -3.99 13.65 35.43
C LYS A 339 -2.67 13.44 34.66
N ALA A 340 -2.72 12.88 33.45
CA ALA A 340 -1.56 12.75 32.58
C ALA A 340 -1.07 14.12 32.07
N VAL A 341 -1.98 14.98 31.60
CA VAL A 341 -1.66 16.33 31.11
C VAL A 341 -1.17 17.23 32.22
N SER A 342 -1.78 17.18 33.42
CA SER A 342 -1.31 17.93 34.57
C SER A 342 0.05 17.47 35.09
N GLY A 343 0.35 16.16 35.01
CA GLY A 343 1.66 15.61 35.32
C GLY A 343 2.75 16.12 34.39
N ILE A 344 2.46 16.21 33.08
CA ILE A 344 3.40 16.77 32.08
C ILE A 344 3.58 18.28 32.30
N ARG A 345 2.53 19.01 32.58
CA ARG A 345 2.57 20.46 32.83
C ARG A 345 3.36 20.80 34.10
N ASN A 346 3.19 20.02 35.17
CA ASN A 346 3.96 20.19 36.40
C ASN A 346 5.45 19.89 36.23
N ARG A 347 5.81 18.88 35.46
CA ARG A 347 7.23 18.60 35.11
C ARG A 347 7.86 19.74 34.31
N LYS A 348 7.11 20.36 33.39
CA LYS A 348 7.61 21.47 32.58
C LYS A 348 7.82 22.76 33.43
N ASN A 349 6.98 23.00 34.43
CA ASN A 349 7.15 24.10 35.34
C ASN A 349 8.30 23.92 36.36
N GLN A 350 8.60 22.64 36.73
CA GLN A 350 9.77 22.32 37.58
C GLN A 350 11.11 22.36 36.86
N SER A 351 11.11 22.27 35.53
CA SER A 351 12.34 22.39 34.72
C SER A 351 12.66 23.83 34.29
N GLN A 352 11.81 24.79 34.64
CA GLN A 352 11.97 26.23 34.38
C GLN A 352 12.20 27.06 35.65
N ALA A 353 12.17 26.45 36.81
CA ALA A 353 12.56 27.02 38.10
C ALA A 353 13.93 26.44 38.54
#